data_f44f9b16481f330476546fd0eae82adb
#
_entry.id   f44f9b16481f330476546fd0eae82adb
#
_cell.length_a   1.000
_cell.length_b   1.000
_cell.length_c   1.000
_cell.angle_alpha   90.00
_cell.angle_beta   90.00
_cell.angle_gamma   90.00
#
_symmetry.space_group_name_H-M   'P 1'
#
loop_
_entity.id
_entity.type
_entity.pdbx_description
1 polymer ?
#
loop_
_entity_poly.entity_id
_entity_poly.type
_entity_poly.pdbx_seq_one_letter_code
_entity_poly.pdbx_strand_id
1 'polypeptide(L)'
;MSASSSFTDLLQLAAGAHASELTLRVENGQASVVAMVRGDAAQVAQWPESEAAPFLAQAFAVCDGADDFVPGVSRMMRMTGERAALPAGVATALVQFLPPREGGRHLVVRLSYEGDVCCGTCGGGG
;
A
#
# COMPACT_ATOMS: atom_id res chain seq x y z
N MET A 1 13.06 12.95 16.62
CA MET A 1 11.95 12.13 16.36
C MET A 1 11.89 11.79 14.88
N SER A 2 11.53 10.62 14.59
CA SER A 2 11.44 10.22 13.22
C SER A 2 10.29 10.89 12.52
N ALA A 3 10.51 11.34 11.33
CA ALA A 3 9.45 11.90 10.52
C ALA A 3 8.75 10.83 9.70
N SER A 4 9.26 9.61 9.70
CA SER A 4 8.70 8.57 8.85
C SER A 4 7.45 8.00 9.47
N SER A 5 6.40 7.89 8.66
CA SER A 5 5.20 7.20 9.06
C SER A 5 5.36 5.71 8.76
N SER A 6 4.77 4.87 9.58
CA SER A 6 4.80 3.45 9.33
C SER A 6 3.88 3.10 8.17
N PHE A 7 4.05 1.89 7.64
CA PHE A 7 3.18 1.41 6.57
C PHE A 7 1.72 1.41 7.02
N THR A 8 1.45 0.93 8.24
CA THR A 8 0.07 0.88 8.72
C THR A 8 -0.51 2.26 8.94
N ASP A 9 0.31 3.24 9.35
CA ASP A 9 -0.18 4.61 9.50
C ASP A 9 -0.62 5.18 8.16
N LEU A 10 0.19 4.98 7.12
CA LEU A 10 -0.16 5.48 5.79
C LEU A 10 -1.33 4.73 5.20
N LEU A 11 -1.45 3.45 5.51
CA LEU A 11 -2.59 2.66 5.05
C LEU A 11 -3.87 3.21 5.66
N GLN A 12 -3.85 3.56 6.95
CA GLN A 12 -5.02 4.14 7.61
C GLN A 12 -5.34 5.51 7.05
N LEU A 13 -4.32 6.31 6.76
CA LEU A 13 -4.53 7.62 6.16
C LEU A 13 -5.20 7.49 4.79
N ALA A 14 -4.71 6.56 3.98
CA ALA A 14 -5.28 6.32 2.66
C ALA A 14 -6.71 5.83 2.75
N ALA A 15 -6.97 4.92 3.68
CA ALA A 15 -8.33 4.41 3.87
C ALA A 15 -9.28 5.49 4.34
N GLY A 16 -8.82 6.39 5.22
CA GLY A 16 -9.62 7.50 5.68
C GLY A 16 -10.03 8.45 4.57
N ALA A 17 -9.20 8.55 3.53
CA ALA A 17 -9.51 9.34 2.35
C ALA A 17 -10.21 8.51 1.27
N HIS A 18 -10.48 7.25 1.55
CA HIS A 18 -11.10 6.31 0.61
C HIS A 18 -10.28 6.16 -0.67
N ALA A 19 -8.96 6.10 -0.50
CA ALA A 19 -8.06 5.94 -1.63
C ALA A 19 -8.20 4.55 -2.23
N SER A 20 -8.07 4.46 -3.54
CA SER A 20 -8.13 3.17 -4.23
C SER A 20 -6.75 2.50 -4.26
N GLU A 21 -5.69 3.28 -4.15
CA GLU A 21 -4.35 2.75 -4.34
C GLU A 21 -3.35 3.58 -3.54
N LEU A 22 -2.32 2.91 -3.04
CA LEU A 22 -1.20 3.56 -2.36
C LEU A 22 0.07 3.04 -3.03
N THR A 23 0.97 3.93 -3.42
CA THR A 23 2.14 3.55 -4.22
C THR A 23 3.41 4.16 -3.62
N LEU A 24 4.46 3.36 -3.54
CA LEU A 24 5.80 3.85 -3.17
C LEU A 24 6.66 3.95 -4.41
N ARG A 25 7.22 5.12 -4.64
CA ARG A 25 8.16 5.36 -5.74
C ARG A 25 9.47 5.87 -5.17
N VAL A 26 10.56 5.52 -5.84
CA VAL A 26 11.89 6.00 -5.45
C VAL A 26 12.52 6.66 -6.66
N GLU A 27 12.93 7.90 -6.49
CA GLU A 27 13.51 8.68 -7.57
C GLU A 27 14.44 9.73 -7.00
N ASN A 28 15.62 9.87 -7.57
CA ASN A 28 16.60 10.90 -7.18
C ASN A 28 16.92 10.88 -5.69
N GLY A 29 17.07 9.68 -5.12
CA GLY A 29 17.41 9.52 -3.72
C GLY A 29 16.28 9.79 -2.75
N GLN A 30 15.05 9.95 -3.26
CA GLN A 30 13.88 10.23 -2.46
C GLN A 30 12.84 9.13 -2.64
N ALA A 31 12.22 8.74 -1.55
CA ALA A 31 11.09 7.80 -1.58
C ALA A 31 9.81 8.59 -1.33
N SER A 32 8.83 8.42 -2.17
CA SER A 32 7.54 9.14 -2.07
C SER A 32 6.40 8.15 -2.04
N VAL A 33 5.44 8.39 -1.16
CA VAL A 33 4.23 7.58 -1.09
C VAL A 33 3.07 8.43 -1.58
N VAL A 34 2.35 7.89 -2.56
CA VAL A 34 1.26 8.60 -3.22
C VAL A 34 -0.02 7.80 -3.08
N ALA A 35 -1.08 8.46 -2.64
CA ALA A 35 -2.41 7.86 -2.56
C ALA A 35 -3.23 8.34 -3.75
N MET A 36 -3.99 7.42 -4.35
CA MET A 36 -4.89 7.76 -5.44
C MET A 36 -6.29 7.91 -4.88
N VAL A 37 -6.80 9.14 -4.88
CA VAL A 37 -8.10 9.45 -4.31
C VAL A 37 -8.97 10.01 -5.42
N ARG A 38 -10.01 9.27 -5.80
CA ARG A 38 -10.96 9.70 -6.84
C ARG A 38 -10.26 10.04 -8.16
N GLY A 39 -9.21 9.28 -8.47
CA GLY A 39 -8.47 9.50 -9.70
C GLY A 39 -7.38 10.54 -9.60
N ASP A 40 -7.25 11.22 -8.47
CA ASP A 40 -6.22 12.23 -8.26
C ASP A 40 -5.11 11.69 -7.38
N ALA A 41 -3.88 11.93 -7.77
CA ALA A 41 -2.71 11.51 -6.99
C ALA A 41 -2.42 12.54 -5.91
N ALA A 42 -2.23 12.07 -4.68
CA ALA A 42 -1.88 12.93 -3.56
C ALA A 42 -0.67 12.34 -2.85
N GLN A 43 0.41 13.10 -2.77
CA GLN A 43 1.59 12.66 -2.04
C GLN A 43 1.32 12.75 -0.54
N VAL A 44 1.43 11.62 0.15
CA VAL A 44 1.12 11.55 1.57
C VAL A 44 2.37 11.42 2.43
N ALA A 45 3.51 11.09 1.84
CA ALA A 45 4.76 11.00 2.57
C ALA A 45 5.94 11.13 1.61
N GLN A 46 7.06 11.60 2.13
CA GLN A 46 8.31 11.68 1.38
C GLN A 46 9.46 11.53 2.36
N TRP A 47 10.39 10.65 2.04
CA TRP A 47 11.54 10.36 2.89
C TRP A 47 12.79 10.21 2.04
N PRO A 48 13.98 10.24 2.65
CA PRO A 48 15.18 9.80 1.95
C PRO A 48 15.04 8.34 1.51
N GLU A 49 15.69 7.99 0.43
CA GLU A 49 15.62 6.64 -0.12
C GLU A 49 15.95 5.57 0.91
N SER A 50 16.81 5.88 1.87
CA SER A 50 17.21 4.92 2.90
C SER A 50 16.03 4.42 3.74
N GLU A 51 14.90 5.15 3.73
CA GLU A 51 13.73 4.73 4.47
C GLU A 51 12.84 3.75 3.68
N ALA A 52 13.13 3.57 2.40
CA ALA A 52 12.28 2.72 1.57
C ALA A 52 12.35 1.25 1.99
N ALA A 53 13.56 0.73 2.26
CA ALA A 53 13.70 -0.67 2.62
C ALA A 53 12.98 -1.02 3.93
N PRO A 54 13.11 -0.22 5.02
CA PRO A 54 12.32 -0.49 6.21
C PRO A 54 10.83 -0.44 5.97
N PHE A 55 10.38 0.48 5.12
CA PHE A 55 8.95 0.61 4.80
C PHE A 55 8.45 -0.63 4.06
N LEU A 56 9.22 -1.12 3.09
CA LEU A 56 8.86 -2.33 2.35
C LEU A 56 8.81 -3.54 3.28
N ALA A 57 9.75 -3.64 4.22
CA ALA A 57 9.77 -4.74 5.17
C ALA A 57 8.53 -4.70 6.07
N GLN A 58 8.10 -3.51 6.49
CA GLN A 58 6.87 -3.36 7.27
C GLN A 58 5.66 -3.83 6.48
N ALA A 59 5.58 -3.42 5.20
CA ALA A 59 4.46 -3.80 4.36
C ALA A 59 4.41 -5.32 4.18
N PHE A 60 5.57 -5.95 4.01
CA PHE A 60 5.63 -7.39 3.86
C PHE A 60 5.16 -8.11 5.13
N ALA A 61 5.61 -7.62 6.28
CA ALA A 61 5.34 -8.30 7.55
C ALA A 61 3.87 -8.37 7.90
N VAL A 62 3.05 -7.45 7.40
CA VAL A 62 1.61 -7.45 7.71
C VAL A 62 0.78 -8.20 6.68
N CYS A 63 1.39 -8.73 5.64
CA CYS A 63 0.67 -9.49 4.62
C CYS A 63 0.42 -10.91 5.11
N ASP A 64 -0.68 -11.49 4.66
CA ASP A 64 -1.02 -12.88 4.99
C ASP A 64 0.06 -13.80 4.45
N GLY A 65 0.44 -14.78 5.25
CA GLY A 65 1.43 -15.77 4.84
C GLY A 65 2.84 -15.23 4.67
N ALA A 66 3.15 -14.10 5.29
CA ALA A 66 4.50 -13.56 5.20
C ALA A 66 5.53 -14.53 5.76
N ASP A 67 6.62 -14.69 5.02
CA ASP A 67 7.72 -15.55 5.41
C ASP A 67 8.99 -14.71 5.40
N ASP A 68 9.99 -15.07 4.61
CA ASP A 68 11.22 -14.29 4.54
C ASP A 68 11.11 -13.22 3.47
N PHE A 69 11.32 -11.98 3.87
CA PHE A 69 11.30 -10.87 2.93
C PHE A 69 12.59 -10.87 2.11
N VAL A 70 12.44 -10.88 0.79
CA VAL A 70 13.57 -10.83 -0.13
C VAL A 70 13.45 -9.56 -0.95
N PRO A 71 14.26 -8.53 -0.66
CA PRO A 71 14.17 -7.28 -1.42
C PRO A 71 14.49 -7.49 -2.89
N GLY A 72 13.81 -6.74 -3.74
CA GLY A 72 14.08 -6.77 -5.17
C GLY A 72 13.38 -7.86 -5.93
N VAL A 73 12.60 -8.69 -5.26
CA VAL A 73 11.87 -9.76 -5.90
C VAL A 73 10.41 -9.34 -6.10
N SER A 74 9.92 -9.54 -7.31
CA SER A 74 8.52 -9.25 -7.61
C SER A 74 7.63 -10.26 -6.88
N ARG A 75 6.62 -9.77 -6.18
CA ARG A 75 5.74 -10.64 -5.40
C ARG A 75 4.40 -9.98 -5.16
N MET A 76 3.34 -10.76 -5.27
CA MET A 76 1.99 -10.29 -4.99
C MET A 76 1.50 -10.95 -3.72
N MET A 77 1.03 -10.15 -2.76
CA MET A 77 0.56 -10.64 -1.49
C MET A 77 -0.78 -9.99 -1.16
N ARG A 78 -1.39 -10.41 -0.08
CA ARG A 78 -2.71 -9.95 0.29
C ARG A 78 -2.77 -9.68 1.79
N MET A 79 -3.54 -8.69 2.19
CA MET A 79 -3.87 -8.44 3.58
C MET A 79 -5.37 -8.66 3.76
N THR A 80 -5.74 -9.57 4.65
CA THR A 80 -7.15 -9.82 4.95
C THR A 80 -7.47 -9.54 6.42
N GLY A 81 -6.51 -9.04 7.16
CA GLY A 81 -6.65 -8.83 8.59
C GLY A 81 -6.10 -9.97 9.44
N GLU A 82 -5.52 -10.98 8.78
CA GLU A 82 -5.02 -12.16 9.49
C GLU A 82 -3.81 -11.83 10.36
N ARG A 83 -2.87 -11.06 9.83
CA ARG A 83 -1.65 -10.75 10.56
C ARG A 83 -1.69 -9.38 11.22
N ALA A 84 -2.41 -8.45 10.64
CA ALA A 84 -2.56 -7.11 11.18
C ALA A 84 -3.93 -6.60 10.81
N ALA A 85 -4.55 -5.86 11.70
CA ALA A 85 -5.89 -5.36 11.47
C ALA A 85 -5.89 -4.41 10.27
N LEU A 86 -6.90 -4.54 9.42
CA LEU A 86 -7.10 -3.61 8.32
C LEU A 86 -7.74 -2.33 8.83
N PRO A 87 -7.53 -1.20 8.14
CA PRO A 87 -8.25 0.02 8.50
C PRO A 87 -9.75 -0.17 8.41
N ALA A 88 -10.49 0.62 9.17
CA ALA A 88 -11.93 0.53 9.18
C ALA A 88 -12.48 0.73 7.78
N GLY A 89 -13.41 -0.12 7.37
CA GLY A 89 -14.04 -0.04 6.06
C GLY A 89 -13.30 -0.75 4.94
N VAL A 90 -12.08 -1.19 5.18
CA VAL A 90 -11.30 -1.90 4.16
C VAL A 90 -11.57 -3.39 4.29
N ALA A 91 -12.00 -4.01 3.21
CA ALA A 91 -12.27 -5.45 3.18
C ALA A 91 -10.99 -6.23 2.96
N THR A 92 -10.18 -5.83 1.99
CA THR A 92 -8.90 -6.46 1.70
C THR A 92 -7.95 -5.44 1.09
N ALA A 93 -6.66 -5.75 1.14
CA ALA A 93 -5.65 -4.97 0.43
C ALA A 93 -4.79 -5.95 -0.36
N LEU A 94 -4.53 -5.62 -1.62
CA LEU A 94 -3.66 -6.40 -2.47
C LEU A 94 -2.34 -5.66 -2.54
N VAL A 95 -1.27 -6.31 -2.10
CA VAL A 95 0.05 -5.69 -1.94
C VAL A 95 1.00 -6.29 -2.96
N GLN A 96 1.48 -5.48 -3.87
CA GLN A 96 2.38 -5.92 -4.92
C GLN A 96 3.75 -5.31 -4.72
N PHE A 97 4.76 -6.16 -4.58
CA PHE A 97 6.16 -5.74 -4.49
C PHE A 97 6.76 -5.82 -5.89
N LEU A 98 7.52 -4.82 -6.26
CA LEU A 98 8.09 -4.71 -7.60
C LEU A 98 9.60 -4.62 -7.51
N PRO A 99 10.32 -5.09 -8.54
CA PRO A 99 11.78 -4.92 -8.58
C PRO A 99 12.14 -3.44 -8.53
N PRO A 100 13.18 -3.07 -7.77
CA PRO A 100 13.56 -1.66 -7.68
C PRO A 100 14.04 -1.14 -9.03
N ARG A 101 13.64 0.09 -9.32
CA ARG A 101 14.11 0.78 -10.52
C ARG A 101 13.97 2.27 -10.29
N GLU A 102 14.92 3.02 -10.81
CA GLU A 102 14.92 4.48 -10.66
C GLU A 102 13.67 5.07 -11.31
N GLY A 103 12.96 5.90 -10.55
CA GLY A 103 11.74 6.53 -11.02
C GLY A 103 10.54 5.61 -11.10
N GLY A 104 10.72 4.33 -10.75
CA GLY A 104 9.64 3.35 -10.84
C GLY A 104 8.94 3.12 -9.52
N ARG A 105 7.85 2.40 -9.59
CA ARG A 105 7.11 2.01 -8.40
C ARG A 105 7.78 0.80 -7.77
N HIS A 106 7.96 0.85 -6.47
CA HIS A 106 8.54 -0.26 -5.72
C HIS A 106 7.48 -1.04 -4.96
N LEU A 107 6.32 -0.44 -4.76
CA LEU A 107 5.22 -1.06 -4.03
C LEU A 107 3.91 -0.47 -4.52
N VAL A 108 2.91 -1.31 -4.72
CA VAL A 108 1.55 -0.88 -5.06
C VAL A 108 0.60 -1.61 -4.14
N VAL A 109 -0.23 -0.86 -3.42
CA VAL A 109 -1.26 -1.42 -2.55
C VAL A 109 -2.60 -1.00 -3.12
N ARG A 110 -3.46 -1.97 -3.42
CA ARG A 110 -4.81 -1.70 -3.90
C ARG A 110 -5.79 -2.03 -2.79
N LEU A 111 -6.65 -1.07 -2.48
CA LEU A 111 -7.58 -1.18 -1.38
C LEU A 111 -8.98 -1.50 -1.91
N SER A 112 -9.59 -2.54 -1.33
CA SER A 112 -10.99 -2.88 -1.63
C SER A 112 -11.79 -2.61 -0.37
N TYR A 113 -12.88 -1.89 -0.50
CA TYR A 113 -13.68 -1.45 0.64
C TYR A 113 -14.93 -2.31 0.78
N GLU A 114 -15.36 -2.45 2.02
CA GLU A 114 -16.62 -3.16 2.31
C GLU A 114 -17.76 -2.39 1.67
N GLY A 115 -18.65 -3.12 1.04
CA GLY A 115 -19.77 -2.54 0.35
C GLY A 115 -19.51 -2.19 -1.10
N ASP A 116 -18.25 -2.07 -1.50
CA ASP A 116 -17.94 -1.76 -2.89
C ASP A 116 -18.10 -2.98 -3.78
N VAL A 117 -18.05 -4.13 -3.17
CA VAL A 117 -18.02 -5.36 -3.94
C VAL A 117 -19.30 -5.59 -4.68
N CYS A 118 -20.34 -5.16 -4.14
CA CYS A 118 -21.53 -5.50 -4.74
C CYS A 118 -21.78 -4.75 -5.92
N CYS A 119 -21.40 -4.23 -6.26
CA CYS A 119 -21.87 -3.77 -7.25
C CYS A 119 -21.69 -4.26 -8.31
N GLY A 120 -21.56 -4.44 -8.44
CA GLY A 120 -21.31 -4.76 -9.41
C GLY A 120 -22.00 -5.68 -9.92
N THR A 121 -22.10 -5.84 -9.50
CA THR A 121 -22.64 -6.71 -9.79
C THR A 121 -23.70 -6.59 -9.73
N CYS A 122 -23.95 -6.20 -9.44
CA CYS A 122 -24.75 -6.10 -9.35
C CYS A 122 -25.14 -5.34 -9.63
N GLY A 123 -25.02 -5.24 -9.91
CA GLY A 123 -25.12 -4.90 -10.04
C GLY A 123 -25.49 -4.75 -10.18
N GLY A 124 -25.73 -4.71 -10.28
CA GLY A 124 -25.82 -4.73 -10.05
C GLY A 124 -26.03 -4.77 -9.76
N GLY A 125 -26.27 -4.68 -9.66
CA GLY A 125 -26.27 -4.83 -9.18
C GLY A 125 -26.25 -4.86 -8.96
N GLY A 126 -26.28 -4.82 -8.89
CA GLY A 126 -26.07 -4.87 -8.61
C GLY A 126 -26.02 -4.76 -8.71
#